data_19c66d90dfe91cb21defda829ba8490d
#
_entry.id   19c66d90dfe91cb21defda829ba8490d
#
_cell.length_a   1.000
_cell.length_b   1.000
_cell.length_c   1.000
_cell.angle_alpha   90.00
_cell.angle_beta   90.00
_cell.angle_gamma   90.00
#
_symmetry.space_group_name_H-M   'P 1'
#
loop_
_entity.id
_entity.type
_entity.pdbx_description
1 polymer ?
#
loop_
_entity_poly.entity_id
_entity_poly.type
_entity_poly.pdbx_seq_one_letter_code
_entity_poly.pdbx_strand_id
1 'polypeptide(L)'
;MAGVQDSLLTIAVSNAGGVGSLPCAMLSPQQLEQELDKIREAAVETYNLNFFCHRAPEPDPERESQWHQLLAPYFREFGVDPSAIPSGPGRMPFSADTLELLRPIRPPIVSFHFGLPAAEWIEAIKAWGGQVWSSATTLQEAKWLKRHGADAVIAQGIEAGGHRGMFLTEDLATQKGTGELLDSLLTEIDVPVIAAGGIANPERVKQLLAHGAWAV
;
A
#
# COMPACT_ATOMS: atom_id res chain seq x y z
N MET A 1 -1.13 8.04 3.95
CA MET A 1 -2.25 7.37 4.67
C MET A 1 -3.53 7.64 3.92
N ALA A 2 -4.19 6.60 3.43
CA ALA A 2 -5.40 6.72 2.61
C ALA A 2 -6.49 7.52 3.35
N GLY A 3 -7.12 8.47 2.65
CA GLY A 3 -8.17 9.33 3.18
C GLY A 3 -7.71 10.51 4.06
N VAL A 4 -6.40 10.67 4.28
CA VAL A 4 -5.86 11.75 5.14
C VAL A 4 -4.87 12.64 4.38
N GLN A 5 -4.26 12.13 3.31
CA GLN A 5 -3.31 12.88 2.48
C GLN A 5 -3.68 12.74 1.00
N ASP A 6 -3.21 13.70 0.23
CA ASP A 6 -3.41 13.85 -1.21
C ASP A 6 -2.08 14.12 -1.93
N SER A 7 -2.16 14.61 -3.18
CA SER A 7 -0.99 14.99 -3.97
C SER A 7 -0.19 16.15 -3.36
N LEU A 8 -0.76 17.01 -2.52
CA LEU A 8 -0.02 18.12 -1.92
C LEU A 8 1.13 17.62 -1.03
N LEU A 9 0.86 16.61 -0.18
CA LEU A 9 1.91 16.00 0.62
C LEU A 9 2.91 15.22 -0.26
N THR A 10 2.42 14.51 -1.27
CA THR A 10 3.27 13.80 -2.24
C THR A 10 4.25 14.76 -2.90
N ILE A 11 3.77 15.89 -3.40
CA ILE A 11 4.56 16.94 -4.05
C ILE A 11 5.57 17.55 -3.06
N ALA A 12 5.13 17.88 -1.84
CA ALA A 12 5.98 18.49 -0.83
C ALA A 12 7.17 17.57 -0.44
N VAL A 13 6.91 16.28 -0.25
CA VAL A 13 7.95 15.29 0.08
C VAL A 13 8.93 15.12 -1.08
N SER A 14 8.43 15.02 -2.32
CA SER A 14 9.27 14.86 -3.50
C SER A 14 10.15 16.10 -3.73
N ASN A 15 9.60 17.29 -3.60
CA ASN A 15 10.36 18.55 -3.71
C ASN A 15 11.41 18.72 -2.60
N ALA A 16 11.22 18.05 -1.47
CA ALA A 16 12.22 18.00 -0.39
C ALA A 16 13.32 16.93 -0.61
N GLY A 17 13.31 16.23 -1.75
CA GLY A 17 14.31 15.21 -2.11
C GLY A 17 13.97 13.80 -1.62
N GLY A 18 12.75 13.57 -1.13
CA GLY A 18 12.23 12.24 -0.79
C GLY A 18 11.43 11.63 -1.94
N VAL A 19 10.82 10.48 -1.68
CA VAL A 19 9.83 9.85 -2.56
C VAL A 19 8.45 10.09 -1.97
N GLY A 20 7.74 11.09 -2.51
CA GLY A 20 6.35 11.35 -2.12
C GLY A 20 5.45 10.20 -2.54
N SER A 21 4.52 9.78 -1.70
CA SER A 21 3.65 8.64 -1.98
C SER A 21 2.19 9.04 -1.94
N LEU A 22 1.48 8.86 -3.06
CA LEU A 22 0.03 9.06 -3.17
C LEU A 22 -0.70 7.77 -2.83
N PRO A 23 -1.56 7.73 -1.80
CA PRO A 23 -2.38 6.57 -1.48
C PRO A 23 -3.62 6.51 -2.37
N CYS A 24 -3.62 5.61 -3.36
CA CYS A 24 -4.65 5.55 -4.40
C CYS A 24 -5.83 4.62 -4.07
N ALA A 25 -5.72 3.78 -3.04
CA ALA A 25 -6.69 2.72 -2.75
C ALA A 25 -8.13 3.17 -2.44
N MET A 26 -8.34 4.46 -2.15
CA MET A 26 -9.66 5.03 -1.87
C MET A 26 -10.10 6.04 -2.93
N LEU A 27 -9.30 6.30 -3.94
CA LEU A 27 -9.61 7.26 -4.98
C LEU A 27 -10.46 6.59 -6.06
N SER A 28 -11.52 7.27 -6.50
CA SER A 28 -12.19 6.92 -7.75
C SER A 28 -11.25 7.18 -8.94
N PRO A 29 -11.47 6.59 -10.11
CA PRO A 29 -10.67 6.89 -11.30
C PRO A 29 -10.57 8.39 -11.58
N GLN A 30 -11.67 9.11 -11.50
CA GLN A 30 -11.70 10.56 -11.70
C GLN A 30 -10.89 11.33 -10.65
N GLN A 31 -10.96 10.93 -9.37
CA GLN A 31 -10.15 11.53 -8.31
C GLN A 31 -8.66 11.25 -8.52
N LEU A 32 -8.32 10.02 -8.94
CA LEU A 32 -6.94 9.66 -9.23
C LEU A 32 -6.38 10.52 -10.37
N GLU A 33 -7.12 10.71 -11.46
CA GLU A 33 -6.71 11.60 -12.55
C GLU A 33 -6.47 13.04 -12.06
N GLN A 34 -7.36 13.58 -11.25
CA GLN A 34 -7.20 14.93 -10.68
C GLN A 34 -5.94 15.08 -9.82
N GLU A 35 -5.65 14.08 -8.99
CA GLU A 35 -4.43 14.09 -8.17
C GLU A 35 -3.15 13.95 -9.01
N LEU A 36 -3.20 13.14 -10.08
CA LEU A 36 -2.09 12.96 -11.02
C LEU A 36 -1.85 14.24 -11.86
N ASP A 37 -2.88 14.94 -12.24
CA ASP A 37 -2.75 16.24 -12.93
C ASP A 37 -2.00 17.26 -12.06
N LYS A 38 -2.31 17.33 -10.76
CA LYS A 38 -1.60 18.22 -9.83
C LYS A 38 -0.11 17.86 -9.69
N ILE A 39 0.21 16.55 -9.63
CA ILE A 39 1.61 16.06 -9.58
C ILE A 39 2.35 16.46 -10.86
N ARG A 40 1.71 16.29 -12.01
CA ARG A 40 2.26 16.67 -13.31
C ARG A 40 2.48 18.19 -13.43
N GLU A 41 1.51 19.02 -13.02
CA GLU A 41 1.61 20.47 -12.99
C GLU A 41 2.74 20.97 -12.08
N ALA A 42 2.98 20.27 -10.98
CA ALA A 42 4.10 20.55 -10.08
C ALA A 42 5.47 20.08 -10.60
N ALA A 43 5.53 19.46 -11.79
CA ALA A 43 6.73 18.94 -12.44
C ALA A 43 7.57 17.99 -11.53
N VAL A 44 6.89 17.19 -10.70
CA VAL A 44 7.53 16.21 -9.82
C VAL A 44 7.88 14.96 -10.63
N GLU A 45 9.17 14.60 -10.65
CA GLU A 45 9.67 13.44 -11.41
C GLU A 45 9.74 12.15 -10.58
N THR A 46 9.90 12.25 -9.26
CA THR A 46 10.07 11.09 -8.37
C THR A 46 8.92 11.02 -7.38
N TYR A 47 8.01 10.10 -7.59
CA TYR A 47 6.87 9.84 -6.72
C TYR A 47 6.42 8.39 -6.81
N ASN A 48 5.67 7.94 -5.83
CA ASN A 48 5.09 6.61 -5.74
C ASN A 48 3.56 6.68 -5.75
N LEU A 49 2.91 5.78 -6.48
CA LEU A 49 1.47 5.53 -6.42
C LEU A 49 1.23 4.22 -5.69
N ASN A 50 0.50 4.25 -4.56
CA ASN A 50 0.27 3.08 -3.74
C ASN A 50 -1.13 2.52 -3.91
N PHE A 51 -1.23 1.23 -4.24
CA PHE A 51 -2.48 0.49 -4.44
C PHE A 51 -2.58 -0.74 -3.53
N PHE A 52 -3.77 -1.32 -3.46
CA PHE A 52 -4.03 -2.59 -2.78
C PHE A 52 -4.16 -3.73 -3.79
N CYS A 53 -3.75 -4.94 -3.39
CA CYS A 53 -3.85 -6.18 -4.19
C CYS A 53 -4.62 -7.29 -3.46
N HIS A 54 -5.44 -6.93 -2.47
CA HIS A 54 -6.30 -7.90 -1.79
C HIS A 54 -7.33 -8.51 -2.74
N ARG A 55 -7.78 -9.71 -2.42
CA ARG A 55 -8.97 -10.28 -3.07
C ARG A 55 -10.21 -9.60 -2.53
N ALA A 56 -11.12 -9.21 -3.42
CA ALA A 56 -12.43 -8.75 -2.99
C ALA A 56 -13.10 -9.87 -2.17
N PRO A 57 -13.65 -9.58 -0.98
CA PRO A 57 -14.35 -10.58 -0.20
C PRO A 57 -15.61 -11.04 -0.96
N GLU A 58 -15.89 -12.34 -0.88
CA GLU A 58 -17.17 -12.85 -1.36
C GLU A 58 -18.28 -12.40 -0.39
N PRO A 59 -19.44 -11.96 -0.92
CA PRO A 59 -20.58 -11.61 -0.08
C PRO A 59 -21.03 -12.81 0.78
N ASP A 60 -21.18 -12.61 2.06
CA ASP A 60 -21.68 -13.60 3.03
C ASP A 60 -22.91 -13.02 3.74
N PRO A 61 -24.13 -13.25 3.19
CA PRO A 61 -25.35 -12.69 3.74
C PRO A 61 -25.65 -13.15 5.17
N GLU A 62 -25.24 -14.36 5.55
CA GLU A 62 -25.44 -14.87 6.90
C GLU A 62 -24.58 -14.12 7.91
N ARG A 63 -23.31 -13.94 7.59
CA ARG A 63 -22.35 -13.18 8.42
C ARG A 63 -22.74 -11.70 8.50
N GLU A 64 -23.21 -11.11 7.41
CA GLU A 64 -23.74 -9.74 7.41
C GLU A 64 -24.97 -9.61 8.31
N SER A 65 -25.91 -10.56 8.24
CA SER A 65 -27.07 -10.57 9.09
C SER A 65 -26.72 -10.66 10.58
N GLN A 66 -25.76 -11.53 10.94
CA GLN A 66 -25.26 -11.64 12.31
C GLN A 66 -24.62 -10.32 12.77
N TRP A 67 -23.85 -9.66 11.89
CA TRP A 67 -23.25 -8.38 12.17
C TRP A 67 -24.27 -7.26 12.38
N HIS A 68 -25.31 -7.21 11.53
CA HIS A 68 -26.44 -6.28 11.69
C HIS A 68 -27.17 -6.50 13.02
N GLN A 69 -27.37 -7.73 13.45
CA GLN A 69 -27.98 -8.03 14.74
C GLN A 69 -27.13 -7.54 15.92
N LEU A 70 -25.81 -7.72 15.84
CA LEU A 70 -24.86 -7.23 16.84
C LEU A 70 -24.87 -5.69 16.93
N LEU A 71 -24.98 -5.02 15.79
CA LEU A 71 -25.02 -3.56 15.70
C LEU A 71 -26.40 -2.93 15.95
N ALA A 72 -27.46 -3.72 16.02
CA ALA A 72 -28.84 -3.22 16.17
C ALA A 72 -29.07 -2.26 17.36
N PRO A 73 -28.44 -2.41 18.53
CA PRO A 73 -28.55 -1.43 19.61
C PRO A 73 -28.01 -0.04 19.21
N TYR A 74 -26.89 -0.01 18.50
CA TYR A 74 -26.24 1.23 18.04
C TYR A 74 -27.03 1.88 16.91
N PHE A 75 -27.57 1.12 15.98
CA PHE A 75 -28.47 1.65 14.94
C PHE A 75 -29.67 2.38 15.55
N ARG A 76 -30.25 1.83 16.62
CA ARG A 76 -31.35 2.48 17.33
C ARG A 76 -30.90 3.73 18.08
N GLU A 77 -29.74 3.66 18.76
CA GLU A 77 -29.18 4.79 19.52
C GLU A 77 -28.91 5.99 18.63
N PHE A 78 -28.35 5.76 17.43
CA PHE A 78 -27.98 6.81 16.49
C PHE A 78 -29.06 7.11 15.43
N GLY A 79 -30.21 6.48 15.48
CA GLY A 79 -31.29 6.69 14.51
C GLY A 79 -30.92 6.29 13.08
N VAL A 80 -30.04 5.29 12.92
CA VAL A 80 -29.59 4.79 11.61
C VAL A 80 -30.54 3.70 11.14
N ASP A 81 -31.07 3.83 9.92
CA ASP A 81 -31.80 2.77 9.24
C ASP A 81 -30.81 1.80 8.56
N PRO A 82 -30.69 0.53 9.04
CA PRO A 82 -29.77 -0.43 8.45
C PRO A 82 -30.05 -0.72 6.96
N SER A 83 -31.33 -0.60 6.54
CA SER A 83 -31.73 -0.85 5.15
C SER A 83 -31.32 0.26 4.18
N ALA A 84 -31.05 1.47 4.72
CA ALA A 84 -30.60 2.61 3.97
C ALA A 84 -29.07 2.70 3.84
N ILE A 85 -28.32 1.79 4.48
CA ILE A 85 -26.86 1.74 4.36
C ILE A 85 -26.51 1.30 2.93
N PRO A 86 -25.86 2.16 2.12
CA PRO A 86 -25.51 1.79 0.76
C PRO A 86 -24.48 0.66 0.79
N SER A 87 -24.64 -0.32 -0.07
CA SER A 87 -23.54 -1.23 -0.42
C SER A 87 -22.50 -0.38 -1.15
N GLY A 88 -21.54 0.16 -0.40
CA GLY A 88 -20.48 0.97 -0.97
C GLY A 88 -19.60 0.15 -1.93
N PRO A 89 -18.86 0.81 -2.84
CA PRO A 89 -17.99 0.12 -3.79
C PRO A 89 -16.83 -0.62 -3.10
N GLY A 90 -16.73 -0.52 -1.79
CA GLY A 90 -15.58 -1.03 -1.06
C GLY A 90 -14.27 -0.32 -1.45
N ARG A 91 -13.15 -0.86 -0.97
CA ARG A 91 -11.83 -0.47 -1.46
C ARG A 91 -11.45 -1.43 -2.58
N MET A 92 -11.50 -0.93 -3.82
CA MET A 92 -11.20 -1.75 -4.98
C MET A 92 -9.70 -2.06 -5.05
N PRO A 93 -9.31 -3.32 -5.27
CA PRO A 93 -7.93 -3.65 -5.56
C PRO A 93 -7.51 -3.08 -6.91
N PHE A 94 -6.20 -3.03 -7.15
CA PHE A 94 -5.63 -2.66 -8.46
C PHE A 94 -6.25 -3.52 -9.57
N SER A 95 -6.62 -2.89 -10.67
CA SER A 95 -7.38 -3.52 -11.76
C SER A 95 -6.78 -3.20 -13.14
N ALA A 96 -7.25 -3.89 -14.17
CA ALA A 96 -6.90 -3.59 -15.54
C ALA A 96 -7.26 -2.15 -15.92
N ASP A 97 -8.41 -1.64 -15.49
CA ASP A 97 -8.82 -0.26 -15.73
C ASP A 97 -7.87 0.75 -15.10
N THR A 98 -7.40 0.45 -13.87
CA THR A 98 -6.38 1.28 -13.21
C THR A 98 -5.08 1.26 -14.00
N LEU A 99 -4.63 0.10 -14.49
CA LEU A 99 -3.43 -0.01 -15.30
C LEU A 99 -3.55 0.82 -16.58
N GLU A 100 -4.68 0.75 -17.28
CA GLU A 100 -4.90 1.52 -18.52
C GLU A 100 -4.89 3.04 -18.26
N LEU A 101 -5.43 3.49 -17.11
CA LEU A 101 -5.34 4.88 -16.68
C LEU A 101 -3.89 5.32 -16.45
N LEU A 102 -3.05 4.45 -15.87
CA LEU A 102 -1.64 4.78 -15.59
C LEU A 102 -0.74 4.70 -16.82
N ARG A 103 -1.10 3.95 -17.84
CA ARG A 103 -0.28 3.71 -19.04
C ARG A 103 0.19 4.98 -19.76
N PRO A 104 -0.63 6.03 -20.01
CA PRO A 104 -0.17 7.28 -20.59
C PRO A 104 0.69 8.11 -19.63
N ILE A 105 0.50 7.95 -18.31
CA ILE A 105 1.16 8.74 -17.26
C ILE A 105 2.55 8.20 -16.96
N ARG A 106 2.72 6.86 -16.99
CA ARG A 106 3.98 6.16 -16.73
C ARG A 106 4.63 6.54 -15.40
N PRO A 107 3.92 6.38 -14.27
CA PRO A 107 4.48 6.74 -12.96
C PRO A 107 5.82 6.03 -12.73
N PRO A 108 6.82 6.71 -12.12
CA PRO A 108 8.15 6.15 -11.91
C PRO A 108 8.15 5.00 -10.92
N ILE A 109 7.23 5.01 -9.94
CA ILE A 109 7.12 3.96 -8.93
C ILE A 109 5.64 3.63 -8.72
N VAL A 110 5.32 2.34 -8.73
CA VAL A 110 4.00 1.81 -8.34
C VAL A 110 4.22 0.82 -7.21
N SER A 111 3.64 1.11 -6.05
CA SER A 111 3.75 0.20 -4.91
C SER A 111 2.44 -0.47 -4.58
N PHE A 112 2.55 -1.67 -4.01
CA PHE A 112 1.43 -2.52 -3.69
C PHE A 112 1.41 -2.93 -2.22
N HIS A 113 0.22 -3.12 -1.70
CA HIS A 113 -0.04 -3.63 -0.36
C HIS A 113 -0.91 -4.88 -0.48
N PHE A 114 -0.68 -5.90 0.34
CA PHE A 114 -1.33 -7.22 0.25
C PHE A 114 -0.89 -8.05 -0.97
N GLY A 115 0.42 -8.11 -1.24
CA GLY A 115 1.01 -8.86 -2.32
C GLY A 115 1.22 -8.05 -3.60
N LEU A 116 1.11 -8.70 -4.73
CA LEU A 116 1.32 -8.12 -6.07
C LEU A 116 0.10 -8.39 -6.96
N PRO A 117 -0.13 -7.55 -7.97
CA PRO A 117 -1.16 -7.79 -8.98
C PRO A 117 -0.73 -8.92 -9.95
N ALA A 118 -1.55 -9.17 -10.97
CA ALA A 118 -1.24 -10.15 -12.01
C ALA A 118 0.12 -9.87 -12.70
N ALA A 119 0.83 -10.94 -13.08
CA ALA A 119 2.18 -10.83 -13.62
C ALA A 119 2.26 -9.95 -14.88
N GLU A 120 1.28 -10.06 -15.76
CA GLU A 120 1.19 -9.25 -16.97
C GLU A 120 1.05 -7.74 -16.67
N TRP A 121 0.49 -7.36 -15.53
CA TRP A 121 0.40 -5.95 -15.12
C TRP A 121 1.73 -5.44 -14.56
N ILE A 122 2.46 -6.30 -13.85
CA ILE A 122 3.84 -6.01 -13.41
C ILE A 122 4.73 -5.79 -14.62
N GLU A 123 4.66 -6.68 -15.62
CA GLU A 123 5.41 -6.55 -16.87
C GLU A 123 5.06 -5.26 -17.62
N ALA A 124 3.78 -4.88 -17.66
CA ALA A 124 3.34 -3.63 -18.26
C ALA A 124 3.93 -2.40 -17.55
N ILE A 125 3.94 -2.39 -16.20
CA ILE A 125 4.55 -1.31 -15.41
C ILE A 125 6.05 -1.21 -15.73
N LYS A 126 6.75 -2.32 -15.74
CA LYS A 126 8.19 -2.35 -16.06
C LYS A 126 8.49 -1.95 -17.51
N ALA A 127 7.60 -2.26 -18.44
CA ALA A 127 7.77 -1.91 -19.85
C ALA A 127 7.80 -0.40 -20.12
N TRP A 128 7.17 0.43 -19.27
CA TRP A 128 7.31 1.89 -19.36
C TRP A 128 8.45 2.46 -18.52
N GLY A 129 9.27 1.61 -17.86
CA GLY A 129 10.38 2.00 -16.98
C GLY A 129 9.99 2.22 -15.52
N GLY A 130 8.76 1.89 -15.14
CA GLY A 130 8.28 1.99 -13.75
C GLY A 130 8.88 0.90 -12.86
N GLN A 131 9.16 1.25 -11.62
CA GLN A 131 9.55 0.29 -10.57
C GLN A 131 8.32 -0.24 -9.83
N VAL A 132 8.36 -1.51 -9.47
CA VAL A 132 7.33 -2.21 -8.71
C VAL A 132 7.83 -2.48 -7.30
N TRP A 133 7.23 -1.84 -6.29
CA TRP A 133 7.52 -2.07 -4.89
C TRP A 133 6.36 -2.78 -4.22
N SER A 134 6.60 -3.54 -3.13
CA SER A 134 5.51 -4.12 -2.35
C SER A 134 5.87 -4.35 -0.90
N SER A 135 4.85 -4.31 -0.03
CA SER A 135 5.01 -4.50 1.42
C SER A 135 5.12 -5.99 1.77
N ALA A 136 6.09 -6.32 2.62
CA ALA A 136 6.22 -7.61 3.27
C ALA A 136 6.24 -7.46 4.78
N THR A 137 5.59 -8.35 5.49
CA THR A 137 5.57 -8.42 6.96
C THR A 137 6.38 -9.60 7.49
N THR A 138 6.81 -10.50 6.60
CA THR A 138 7.63 -11.67 6.90
C THR A 138 8.69 -11.88 5.83
N LEU A 139 9.73 -12.65 6.17
CA LEU A 139 10.77 -13.07 5.22
C LEU A 139 10.19 -13.90 4.06
N GLN A 140 9.19 -14.73 4.34
CA GLN A 140 8.54 -15.57 3.33
C GLN A 140 7.82 -14.69 2.30
N GLU A 141 7.11 -13.67 2.75
CA GLU A 141 6.48 -12.69 1.87
C GLU A 141 7.51 -11.93 1.04
N ALA A 142 8.59 -11.46 1.63
CA ALA A 142 9.66 -10.76 0.90
C ALA A 142 10.28 -11.65 -0.20
N LYS A 143 10.58 -12.90 0.11
CA LYS A 143 11.07 -13.88 -0.86
C LYS A 143 10.05 -14.14 -1.98
N TRP A 144 8.77 -14.18 -1.63
CA TRP A 144 7.71 -14.33 -2.62
C TRP A 144 7.63 -13.12 -3.54
N LEU A 145 7.61 -11.89 -2.99
CA LEU A 145 7.56 -10.64 -3.75
C LEU A 145 8.72 -10.53 -4.75
N LYS A 146 9.96 -10.79 -4.28
CA LYS A 146 11.14 -10.80 -5.16
C LYS A 146 10.96 -11.77 -6.33
N ARG A 147 10.54 -13.01 -6.07
CA ARG A 147 10.35 -14.03 -7.13
C ARG A 147 9.24 -13.66 -8.12
N HIS A 148 8.28 -12.85 -7.71
CA HIS A 148 7.16 -12.41 -8.53
C HIS A 148 7.34 -11.02 -9.12
N GLY A 149 8.56 -10.46 -9.07
CA GLY A 149 8.94 -9.30 -9.84
C GLY A 149 8.92 -7.96 -9.09
N ALA A 150 8.87 -7.93 -7.78
CA ALA A 150 9.11 -6.69 -7.03
C ALA A 150 10.57 -6.24 -7.20
N ASP A 151 10.76 -4.95 -7.48
CA ASP A 151 12.08 -4.30 -7.61
C ASP A 151 12.61 -3.81 -6.26
N ALA A 152 11.73 -3.56 -5.29
CA ALA A 152 12.07 -3.28 -3.90
C ALA A 152 11.00 -3.84 -2.96
N VAL A 153 11.39 -4.12 -1.71
CA VAL A 153 10.49 -4.63 -0.66
C VAL A 153 10.38 -3.62 0.46
N ILE A 154 9.15 -3.28 0.83
CA ILE A 154 8.84 -2.43 1.99
C ILE A 154 8.67 -3.35 3.20
N ALA A 155 9.67 -3.39 4.09
CA ALA A 155 9.66 -4.18 5.32
C ALA A 155 8.76 -3.53 6.37
N GLN A 156 7.51 -3.99 6.48
CA GLN A 156 6.54 -3.45 7.42
C GLN A 156 6.63 -4.17 8.77
N GLY A 157 7.23 -3.52 9.76
CA GLY A 157 7.26 -4.01 11.14
C GLY A 157 5.94 -3.85 11.89
N ILE A 158 5.81 -4.51 13.05
CA ILE A 158 4.60 -4.44 13.88
C ILE A 158 4.30 -3.04 14.41
N GLU A 159 5.30 -2.16 14.46
CA GLU A 159 5.17 -0.77 14.89
C GLU A 159 4.46 0.12 13.86
N ALA A 160 4.27 -0.38 12.63
CA ALA A 160 3.54 0.36 11.61
C ALA A 160 2.06 0.48 11.95
N GLY A 161 1.51 1.69 11.85
CA GLY A 161 0.08 1.94 11.94
C GLY A 161 -0.66 1.54 10.65
N GLY A 162 -1.99 1.56 10.70
CA GLY A 162 -2.85 1.23 9.58
C GLY A 162 -2.97 -0.27 9.30
N HIS A 163 -3.18 -0.61 8.03
CA HIS A 163 -3.35 -2.01 7.64
C HIS A 163 -2.07 -2.81 7.78
N ARG A 164 -2.18 -4.04 8.30
CA ARG A 164 -1.11 -5.02 8.25
C ARG A 164 -1.03 -5.64 6.85
N GLY A 165 0.10 -5.45 6.16
CA GLY A 165 0.28 -5.83 4.77
C GLY A 165 0.48 -7.33 4.49
N MET A 166 0.18 -8.19 5.46
CA MET A 166 0.33 -9.64 5.32
C MET A 166 -0.61 -10.21 4.24
N PHE A 167 -0.13 -11.23 3.51
CA PHE A 167 -0.89 -11.81 2.40
C PHE A 167 -0.65 -13.32 2.20
N LEU A 168 0.40 -13.89 2.78
CA LEU A 168 0.65 -15.34 2.74
C LEU A 168 0.13 -16.09 3.97
N THR A 169 -0.17 -15.38 5.05
CA THR A 169 -0.67 -15.94 6.30
C THR A 169 -1.55 -14.92 7.00
N GLU A 170 -2.48 -15.38 7.84
CA GLU A 170 -3.27 -14.56 8.76
C GLU A 170 -2.77 -14.70 10.21
N ASP A 171 -1.71 -15.48 10.44
CA ASP A 171 -1.14 -15.73 11.77
C ASP A 171 -0.30 -14.53 12.24
N LEU A 172 -0.85 -13.75 13.16
CA LEU A 172 -0.18 -12.59 13.74
C LEU A 172 1.07 -12.95 14.57
N ALA A 173 1.24 -14.20 15.00
CA ALA A 173 2.43 -14.63 15.72
C ALA A 173 3.69 -14.63 14.83
N THR A 174 3.53 -14.58 13.52
CA THR A 174 4.64 -14.50 12.56
C THR A 174 5.22 -13.10 12.42
N GLN A 175 4.55 -12.10 12.97
CA GLN A 175 4.90 -10.69 12.78
C GLN A 175 6.09 -10.28 13.66
N LYS A 176 6.96 -9.45 13.10
CA LYS A 176 8.22 -9.00 13.71
C LYS A 176 8.29 -7.48 13.84
N GLY A 177 9.10 -7.01 14.77
CA GLY A 177 9.47 -5.60 14.86
C GLY A 177 10.28 -5.16 13.62
N THR A 178 10.21 -3.86 13.30
CA THR A 178 10.84 -3.27 12.11
C THR A 178 12.33 -3.61 12.00
N GLY A 179 13.08 -3.54 13.10
CA GLY A 179 14.51 -3.88 13.09
C GLY A 179 14.76 -5.35 12.84
N GLU A 180 14.07 -6.25 13.53
CA GLU A 180 14.21 -7.70 13.38
C GLU A 180 13.80 -8.18 11.98
N LEU A 181 12.73 -7.59 11.43
CA LEU A 181 12.32 -7.89 10.06
C LEU A 181 13.39 -7.43 9.07
N LEU A 182 13.90 -6.21 9.21
CA LEU A 182 14.96 -5.67 8.38
C LEU A 182 16.19 -6.58 8.38
N ASP A 183 16.69 -7.01 9.56
CA ASP A 183 17.80 -7.95 9.69
C ASP A 183 17.57 -9.22 8.88
N SER A 184 16.37 -9.79 9.04
CA SER A 184 15.98 -11.02 8.35
C SER A 184 15.96 -10.85 6.82
N LEU A 185 15.57 -9.69 6.33
CA LEU A 185 15.49 -9.43 4.89
C LEU A 185 16.86 -9.13 4.29
N LEU A 186 17.67 -8.29 4.94
CA LEU A 186 18.99 -7.91 4.42
C LEU A 186 19.95 -9.09 4.20
N THR A 187 19.78 -10.17 4.96
CA THR A 187 20.60 -11.38 4.82
C THR A 187 20.13 -12.33 3.71
N GLU A 188 18.86 -12.24 3.29
CA GLU A 188 18.20 -13.29 2.51
C GLU A 188 17.66 -12.82 1.16
N ILE A 189 17.55 -11.53 0.94
CA ILE A 189 17.10 -10.97 -0.34
C ILE A 189 18.10 -9.94 -0.87
N ASP A 190 18.23 -9.87 -2.19
CA ASP A 190 19.19 -9.03 -2.92
C ASP A 190 18.53 -7.85 -3.64
N VAL A 191 17.26 -7.53 -3.31
CA VAL A 191 16.58 -6.33 -3.77
C VAL A 191 16.59 -5.26 -2.67
N PRO A 192 16.51 -3.96 -3.00
CA PRO A 192 16.44 -2.88 -2.02
C PRO A 192 15.33 -3.12 -0.98
N VAL A 193 15.65 -2.88 0.31
CA VAL A 193 14.72 -2.99 1.42
C VAL A 193 14.45 -1.61 2.00
N ILE A 194 13.17 -1.24 2.04
CA ILE A 194 12.67 0.01 2.61
C ILE A 194 12.07 -0.30 3.97
N ALA A 195 12.58 0.28 5.05
CA ALA A 195 12.04 0.04 6.38
C ALA A 195 10.79 0.89 6.62
N ALA A 196 9.73 0.26 7.18
CA ALA A 196 8.47 0.93 7.50
C ALA A 196 7.92 0.48 8.86
N GLY A 197 7.59 1.44 9.71
CA GLY A 197 6.98 1.22 11.02
C GLY A 197 7.78 1.79 12.17
N GLY A 198 7.12 2.59 13.02
CA GLY A 198 7.72 3.16 14.22
C GLY A 198 8.83 4.20 13.98
N ILE A 199 8.88 4.81 12.78
CA ILE A 199 9.93 5.76 12.40
C ILE A 199 9.41 7.18 12.62
N ALA A 200 9.59 7.68 13.84
CA ALA A 200 8.97 8.94 14.29
C ALA A 200 9.98 10.11 14.47
N ASN A 201 11.27 9.86 14.30
CA ASN A 201 12.31 10.88 14.49
C ASN A 201 13.52 10.67 13.59
N PRO A 202 14.36 11.70 13.36
CA PRO A 202 15.54 11.62 12.50
C PRO A 202 16.60 10.61 12.98
N GLU A 203 16.70 10.37 14.28
CA GLU A 203 17.65 9.43 14.87
C GLU A 203 17.31 8.01 14.45
N ARG A 204 16.02 7.66 14.44
CA ARG A 204 15.54 6.34 13.97
C ARG A 204 15.77 6.16 12.48
N VAL A 205 15.56 7.20 11.67
CA VAL A 205 15.89 7.21 10.24
C VAL A 205 17.38 6.86 10.05
N LYS A 206 18.27 7.60 10.72
CA LYS A 206 19.73 7.38 10.62
C LYS A 206 20.12 5.97 11.06
N GLN A 207 19.54 5.46 12.14
CA GLN A 207 19.82 4.11 12.63
C GLN A 207 19.46 3.04 11.58
N LEU A 208 18.27 3.11 11.00
CA LEU A 208 17.81 2.12 10.01
C LEU A 208 18.63 2.20 8.72
N LEU A 209 18.97 3.39 8.24
CA LEU A 209 19.85 3.56 7.08
C LEU A 209 21.26 3.03 7.35
N ALA A 210 21.84 3.34 8.51
CA ALA A 210 23.16 2.82 8.92
C ALA A 210 23.15 1.30 9.10
N HIS A 211 21.98 0.71 9.42
CA HIS A 211 21.79 -0.72 9.57
C HIS A 211 21.69 -1.45 8.22
N GLY A 212 21.49 -0.74 7.13
CA GLY A 212 21.47 -1.29 5.78
C GLY A 212 20.13 -1.14 5.05
N ALA A 213 19.13 -0.50 5.65
CA ALA A 213 17.93 -0.14 4.88
C ALA A 213 18.33 0.78 3.72
N TRP A 214 17.80 0.50 2.54
CA TRP A 214 18.02 1.35 1.37
C TRP A 214 17.28 2.69 1.51
N ALA A 215 16.12 2.68 2.14
CA ALA A 215 15.28 3.83 2.46
C ALA A 215 14.42 3.57 3.71
N VAL A 216 13.75 4.60 4.18
CA VAL A 216 12.74 4.53 5.26
C VAL A 216 11.50 5.30 4.88
#